data_cde016f2a086b654323dfc79680cbfe4
#
_entry.id   cde016f2a086b654323dfc79680cbfe4
#
_cell.length_a   1.000
_cell.length_b   1.000
_cell.length_c   1.000
_cell.angle_alpha   90.00
_cell.angle_beta   90.00
_cell.angle_gamma   90.00
#
_symmetry.space_group_name_H-M   'P 1'
#
loop_
_entity.id
_entity.type
_entity.pdbx_description
1 polymer ?
#
loop_
_entity_poly.entity_id
_entity_poly.type
_entity_poly.pdbx_seq_one_letter_code
_entity_poly.pdbx_strand_id
1 'polypeptide(L)'
;NRQFSLAEENYSRAAQLSPSAGDYSIYQKGFLLGLQKDYKGKISAMDRLISEYPESQYVDDALFEKGRSYVLLENSSSAAQAFEKLIREFPQSSLARKAGIQLGLLYYNDNQPEKALAAYKQVISNYPGSEEAKIALQDLKSVYIDLNDINAYASYVNSIGGNIRLEVGEQDSLTYIAAEKLFMRGDNDGARRSLINYLQTFPEGAFSSNANFYLGSIAFAKKEFDEAIQRFKSVIASGDTKFLEESVARTAEIEYLSKDYPAALESFKRLQIVAENPENRQAARLGIMRCALQTGQQKDALLAADELLKEPKLSPELEAEARYVRAKAYIAQKQANKALADLKELSKDTRTVHGAEAKYLLAQLYYDTNDDKNAEKVLMNFIENGTPHQYWLARGFILLADIYIRQGDDFQARQYLTSLQNNYKGDDDIAGMIENRLGKLKN
;
A
#
# COMPACT_ATOMS: atom_id res chain seq x y z
N ASN A 1 -50.14 -11.41 -11.82
CA ASN A 1 -50.79 -10.71 -10.69
C ASN A 1 -52.23 -11.15 -10.46
N ARG A 2 -53.13 -11.25 -11.47
CA ARG A 2 -54.49 -11.75 -11.27
C ARG A 2 -54.56 -13.19 -10.74
N GLN A 3 -53.63 -14.06 -11.08
CA GLN A 3 -53.59 -15.45 -10.60
C GLN A 3 -53.24 -15.53 -9.11
N PHE A 4 -52.37 -14.67 -8.59
CA PHE A 4 -52.00 -14.66 -7.19
C PHE A 4 -53.16 -14.16 -6.30
N SER A 5 -53.84 -13.09 -6.70
CA SER A 5 -55.01 -12.56 -5.99
C SER A 5 -56.17 -13.57 -5.95
N LEU A 6 -56.41 -14.27 -7.06
CA LEU A 6 -57.45 -15.32 -7.08
C LEU A 6 -57.07 -16.51 -6.22
N ALA A 7 -55.79 -16.91 -6.19
CA ALA A 7 -55.32 -18.00 -5.35
C ALA A 7 -55.44 -17.61 -3.85
N GLU A 8 -55.07 -16.37 -3.50
CA GLU A 8 -55.23 -15.84 -2.13
C GLU A 8 -56.68 -15.83 -1.66
N GLU A 9 -57.61 -15.38 -2.51
CA GLU A 9 -59.03 -15.41 -2.24
C GLU A 9 -59.51 -16.84 -2.02
N ASN A 10 -59.14 -17.78 -2.87
CA ASN A 10 -59.51 -19.18 -2.74
C ASN A 10 -58.97 -19.83 -1.46
N TYR A 11 -57.71 -19.59 -1.10
CA TYR A 11 -57.15 -20.09 0.16
C TYR A 11 -57.81 -19.42 1.38
N SER A 12 -58.13 -18.13 1.31
CA SER A 12 -58.87 -17.43 2.38
C SER A 12 -60.25 -18.03 2.56
N ARG A 13 -60.96 -18.36 1.47
CA ARG A 13 -62.27 -18.98 1.53
C ARG A 13 -62.19 -20.45 1.97
N ALA A 14 -61.20 -21.21 1.56
CA ALA A 14 -60.99 -22.58 2.01
C ALA A 14 -60.72 -22.65 3.50
N ALA A 15 -59.94 -21.74 4.06
CA ALA A 15 -59.69 -21.65 5.51
C ALA A 15 -60.95 -21.35 6.33
N GLN A 16 -61.95 -20.67 5.74
CA GLN A 16 -63.24 -20.39 6.42
C GLN A 16 -64.21 -21.57 6.30
N LEU A 17 -64.22 -22.33 5.22
CA LEU A 17 -65.17 -23.36 4.91
C LEU A 17 -64.83 -24.75 5.48
N SER A 18 -63.55 -25.03 5.69
CA SER A 18 -63.08 -26.33 6.14
C SER A 18 -62.07 -26.21 7.27
N PRO A 19 -62.49 -26.42 8.52
CA PRO A 19 -61.58 -26.41 9.67
C PRO A 19 -60.43 -27.42 9.54
N SER A 20 -60.64 -28.54 8.84
CA SER A 20 -59.62 -29.58 8.63
C SER A 20 -58.59 -29.26 7.56
N ALA A 21 -58.82 -28.20 6.78
CA ALA A 21 -57.87 -27.70 5.77
C ALA A 21 -57.45 -26.23 6.03
N GLY A 22 -57.84 -25.70 7.18
CA GLY A 22 -57.64 -24.31 7.54
C GLY A 22 -56.15 -23.97 7.70
N ASP A 23 -55.41 -24.83 8.39
CA ASP A 23 -53.96 -24.66 8.61
C ASP A 23 -53.19 -24.66 7.30
N TYR A 24 -53.40 -25.61 6.40
CA TYR A 24 -52.78 -25.65 5.09
C TYR A 24 -53.12 -24.40 4.24
N SER A 25 -54.39 -24.01 4.28
CA SER A 25 -54.87 -22.86 3.51
C SER A 25 -54.25 -21.55 3.98
N ILE A 26 -54.08 -21.35 5.29
CA ILE A 26 -53.41 -20.17 5.87
C ILE A 26 -51.94 -20.19 5.54
N TYR A 27 -51.26 -21.36 5.61
CA TYR A 27 -49.88 -21.51 5.25
C TYR A 27 -49.65 -21.11 3.77
N GLN A 28 -50.45 -21.64 2.85
CA GLN A 28 -50.34 -21.34 1.42
C GLN A 28 -50.65 -19.88 1.12
N LYS A 29 -51.62 -19.28 1.81
CA LYS A 29 -51.86 -17.83 1.70
C LYS A 29 -50.63 -17.04 2.09
N GLY A 30 -50.00 -17.36 3.22
CA GLY A 30 -48.77 -16.69 3.67
C GLY A 30 -47.61 -16.86 2.67
N PHE A 31 -47.49 -18.05 2.07
CA PHE A 31 -46.50 -18.30 1.02
C PHE A 31 -46.72 -17.40 -0.21
N LEU A 32 -47.96 -17.28 -0.67
CA LEU A 32 -48.31 -16.38 -1.80
C LEU A 32 -48.02 -14.91 -1.50
N LEU A 33 -48.34 -14.44 -0.28
CA LEU A 33 -48.00 -13.09 0.14
C LEU A 33 -46.48 -12.84 0.10
N GLY A 34 -45.68 -13.84 0.47
CA GLY A 34 -44.22 -13.78 0.36
C GLY A 34 -43.75 -13.67 -1.08
N LEU A 35 -44.35 -14.39 -2.04
CA LEU A 35 -44.03 -14.27 -3.46
C LEU A 35 -44.37 -12.87 -4.02
N GLN A 36 -45.36 -12.20 -3.42
CA GLN A 36 -45.73 -10.82 -3.75
C GLN A 36 -44.88 -9.79 -2.99
N LYS A 37 -43.91 -10.24 -2.18
CA LYS A 37 -43.08 -9.41 -1.30
C LYS A 37 -43.86 -8.69 -0.18
N ASP A 38 -45.09 -9.10 0.09
CA ASP A 38 -45.82 -8.65 1.26
C ASP A 38 -45.42 -9.48 2.50
N TYR A 39 -44.24 -9.14 3.02
CA TYR A 39 -43.66 -9.85 4.16
C TYR A 39 -44.45 -9.61 5.44
N LYS A 40 -45.12 -8.44 5.60
CA LYS A 40 -45.98 -8.15 6.77
C LYS A 40 -47.23 -9.00 6.72
N GLY A 41 -47.90 -9.09 5.59
CA GLY A 41 -49.04 -9.97 5.38
C GLY A 41 -48.69 -11.44 5.59
N LYS A 42 -47.50 -11.89 5.10
CA LYS A 42 -46.98 -13.21 5.33
C LYS A 42 -46.80 -13.50 6.83
N ILE A 43 -46.15 -12.62 7.58
CA ILE A 43 -45.97 -12.75 9.03
C ILE A 43 -47.33 -12.89 9.74
N SER A 44 -48.31 -12.03 9.39
CA SER A 44 -49.67 -12.10 9.97
C SER A 44 -50.37 -13.44 9.68
N ALA A 45 -50.20 -14.00 8.47
CA ALA A 45 -50.72 -15.32 8.13
C ALA A 45 -50.05 -16.42 8.95
N MET A 46 -48.71 -16.37 9.11
CA MET A 46 -47.99 -17.36 9.95
C MET A 46 -48.36 -17.24 11.43
N ASP A 47 -48.52 -16.03 11.97
CA ASP A 47 -48.97 -15.81 13.34
C ASP A 47 -50.36 -16.39 13.57
N ARG A 48 -51.27 -16.18 12.63
CA ARG A 48 -52.61 -16.77 12.65
C ARG A 48 -52.55 -18.29 12.65
N LEU A 49 -51.75 -18.92 11.81
CA LEU A 49 -51.55 -20.37 11.76
C LEU A 49 -51.07 -20.90 13.12
N ILE A 50 -50.04 -20.29 13.68
CA ILE A 50 -49.45 -20.71 14.97
C ILE A 50 -50.45 -20.59 16.12
N SER A 51 -51.29 -19.54 16.10
CA SER A 51 -52.26 -19.30 17.18
C SER A 51 -53.55 -20.11 17.07
N GLU A 52 -54.10 -20.28 15.84
CA GLU A 52 -55.37 -20.99 15.63
C GLU A 52 -55.17 -22.52 15.50
N TYR A 53 -53.96 -22.95 15.04
CA TYR A 53 -53.65 -24.36 14.78
C TYR A 53 -52.30 -24.77 15.40
N PRO A 54 -52.14 -24.69 16.72
CA PRO A 54 -50.85 -24.94 17.39
C PRO A 54 -50.32 -26.37 17.21
N GLU A 55 -51.21 -27.35 16.91
CA GLU A 55 -50.84 -28.75 16.68
C GLU A 55 -50.65 -29.07 15.18
N SER A 56 -50.70 -28.06 14.30
CA SER A 56 -50.54 -28.29 12.88
C SER A 56 -49.09 -28.68 12.54
N GLN A 57 -48.97 -29.60 11.57
CA GLN A 57 -47.69 -29.99 11.01
C GLN A 57 -46.95 -28.86 10.28
N TYR A 58 -47.56 -27.70 10.07
CA TYR A 58 -46.99 -26.54 9.41
C TYR A 58 -46.47 -25.47 10.39
N VAL A 59 -46.50 -25.71 11.70
CA VAL A 59 -46.10 -24.71 12.71
C VAL A 59 -44.59 -24.45 12.64
N ASP A 60 -43.76 -25.46 12.44
CA ASP A 60 -42.33 -25.31 12.29
C ASP A 60 -41.95 -24.59 10.98
N ASP A 61 -42.64 -24.92 9.87
CA ASP A 61 -42.56 -24.18 8.62
C ASP A 61 -42.95 -22.70 8.80
N ALA A 62 -44.06 -22.45 9.49
CA ALA A 62 -44.55 -21.11 9.74
C ALA A 62 -43.57 -20.27 10.59
N LEU A 63 -42.97 -20.85 11.61
CA LEU A 63 -41.96 -20.20 12.43
C LEU A 63 -40.71 -19.85 11.61
N PHE A 64 -40.27 -20.78 10.75
CA PHE A 64 -39.12 -20.57 9.90
C PHE A 64 -39.38 -19.46 8.87
N GLU A 65 -40.50 -19.50 8.19
CA GLU A 65 -40.88 -18.50 7.17
C GLU A 65 -41.16 -17.12 7.79
N LYS A 66 -41.69 -17.08 9.04
CA LYS A 66 -41.80 -15.85 9.82
C LYS A 66 -40.45 -15.25 10.15
N GLY A 67 -39.48 -16.06 10.62
CA GLY A 67 -38.10 -15.61 10.87
C GLY A 67 -37.44 -15.02 9.61
N ARG A 68 -37.53 -15.74 8.49
CA ARG A 68 -37.04 -15.25 7.19
C ARG A 68 -37.66 -13.94 6.74
N SER A 69 -38.98 -13.79 6.99
CA SER A 69 -39.71 -12.57 6.63
C SER A 69 -39.23 -11.37 7.46
N TYR A 70 -38.95 -11.58 8.76
CA TYR A 70 -38.36 -10.55 9.61
C TYR A 70 -36.93 -10.16 9.17
N VAL A 71 -36.10 -11.12 8.72
CA VAL A 71 -34.78 -10.83 8.13
C VAL A 71 -34.93 -9.91 6.91
N LEU A 72 -35.91 -10.21 6.03
CA LEU A 72 -36.16 -9.39 4.83
C LEU A 72 -36.74 -8.00 5.16
N LEU A 73 -37.31 -7.83 6.33
CA LEU A 73 -37.78 -6.54 6.88
C LEU A 73 -36.72 -5.86 7.77
N GLU A 74 -35.48 -6.38 7.80
CA GLU A 74 -34.38 -5.88 8.63
C GLU A 74 -34.71 -5.79 10.14
N ASN A 75 -35.61 -6.66 10.60
CA ASN A 75 -36.00 -6.77 12.01
C ASN A 75 -35.30 -7.96 12.66
N SER A 76 -34.04 -7.80 13.00
CA SER A 76 -33.17 -8.84 13.54
C SER A 76 -33.72 -9.42 14.86
N SER A 77 -34.24 -8.57 15.73
CA SER A 77 -34.78 -9.04 17.05
C SER A 77 -35.96 -10.00 16.90
N SER A 78 -36.93 -9.66 16.04
CA SER A 78 -38.09 -10.51 15.81
C SER A 78 -37.73 -11.77 15.02
N ALA A 79 -36.75 -11.67 14.10
CA ALA A 79 -36.22 -12.81 13.38
C ALA A 79 -35.55 -13.82 14.34
N ALA A 80 -34.70 -13.33 15.25
CA ALA A 80 -34.05 -14.16 16.27
C ALA A 80 -35.07 -14.88 17.12
N GLN A 81 -36.09 -14.17 17.64
CA GLN A 81 -37.14 -14.77 18.45
C GLN A 81 -37.90 -15.89 17.71
N ALA A 82 -38.20 -15.71 16.44
CA ALA A 82 -38.88 -16.72 15.63
C ALA A 82 -38.01 -17.98 15.44
N PHE A 83 -36.71 -17.80 15.11
CA PHE A 83 -35.77 -18.92 14.96
C PHE A 83 -35.49 -19.61 16.31
N GLU A 84 -35.30 -18.89 17.40
CA GLU A 84 -35.11 -19.46 18.74
C GLU A 84 -36.33 -20.26 19.18
N LYS A 85 -37.55 -19.76 18.93
CA LYS A 85 -38.78 -20.49 19.21
C LYS A 85 -38.84 -21.80 18.41
N LEU A 86 -38.54 -21.78 17.14
CA LEU A 86 -38.48 -22.96 16.28
C LEU A 86 -37.49 -24.01 16.84
N ILE A 87 -36.26 -23.59 17.15
CA ILE A 87 -35.22 -24.49 17.67
C ILE A 87 -35.64 -25.13 19.01
N ARG A 88 -36.27 -24.35 19.87
CA ARG A 88 -36.69 -24.79 21.20
C ARG A 88 -37.89 -25.74 21.15
N GLU A 89 -38.89 -25.42 20.34
CA GLU A 89 -40.18 -26.16 20.33
C GLU A 89 -40.18 -27.33 19.35
N PHE A 90 -39.36 -27.27 18.29
CA PHE A 90 -39.30 -28.29 17.25
C PHE A 90 -37.87 -28.76 16.98
N PRO A 91 -37.10 -29.23 17.99
CA PRO A 91 -35.67 -29.56 17.83
C PRO A 91 -35.38 -30.69 16.82
N GLN A 92 -36.39 -31.53 16.54
CA GLN A 92 -36.28 -32.63 15.57
C GLN A 92 -36.62 -32.22 14.14
N SER A 93 -37.13 -31.01 13.93
CA SER A 93 -37.42 -30.49 12.59
C SER A 93 -36.12 -30.25 11.80
N SER A 94 -36.17 -30.60 10.52
CA SER A 94 -35.05 -30.24 9.63
C SER A 94 -34.89 -28.72 9.49
N LEU A 95 -35.95 -27.95 9.75
CA LEU A 95 -35.93 -26.49 9.74
C LEU A 95 -35.27 -25.89 10.99
N ALA A 96 -35.28 -26.60 12.14
CA ALA A 96 -34.56 -26.16 13.33
C ALA A 96 -33.03 -26.08 13.08
N ARG A 97 -32.46 -27.03 12.31
CA ARG A 97 -31.06 -27.00 11.91
C ARG A 97 -30.76 -25.79 11.05
N LYS A 98 -31.60 -25.51 10.05
CA LYS A 98 -31.47 -24.35 9.17
C LYS A 98 -31.67 -23.03 9.93
N ALA A 99 -32.63 -23.00 10.87
CA ALA A 99 -32.88 -21.85 11.73
C ALA A 99 -31.65 -21.51 12.60
N GLY A 100 -30.95 -22.53 13.11
CA GLY A 100 -29.71 -22.34 13.86
C GLY A 100 -28.60 -21.65 13.05
N ILE A 101 -28.41 -22.02 11.77
CA ILE A 101 -27.49 -21.34 10.87
C ILE A 101 -27.94 -19.89 10.63
N GLN A 102 -29.23 -19.67 10.31
CA GLN A 102 -29.76 -18.32 10.09
C GLN A 102 -29.61 -17.44 11.31
N LEU A 103 -29.80 -17.99 12.51
CA LEU A 103 -29.63 -17.29 13.79
C LEU A 103 -28.14 -16.89 13.99
N GLY A 104 -27.23 -17.81 13.73
CA GLY A 104 -25.78 -17.52 13.77
C GLY A 104 -25.39 -16.39 12.83
N LEU A 105 -25.84 -16.45 11.58
CA LEU A 105 -25.57 -15.42 10.57
C LEU A 105 -26.20 -14.07 10.97
N LEU A 106 -27.42 -14.09 11.51
CA LEU A 106 -28.10 -12.90 11.99
C LEU A 106 -27.30 -12.20 13.08
N TYR A 107 -26.88 -12.95 14.11
CA TYR A 107 -26.05 -12.40 15.19
C TYR A 107 -24.69 -11.90 14.70
N TYR A 108 -24.08 -12.59 13.73
CA TYR A 108 -22.83 -12.13 13.13
C TYR A 108 -22.99 -10.79 12.42
N ASN A 109 -24.05 -10.64 11.60
CA ASN A 109 -24.35 -9.40 10.88
C ASN A 109 -24.73 -8.25 11.83
N ASP A 110 -25.33 -8.56 12.95
CA ASP A 110 -25.66 -7.60 14.01
C ASP A 110 -24.45 -7.27 14.93
N ASN A 111 -23.23 -7.68 14.55
CA ASN A 111 -22.01 -7.47 15.33
C ASN A 111 -22.08 -8.04 16.75
N GLN A 112 -22.69 -9.25 16.89
CA GLN A 112 -22.80 -10.01 18.14
C GLN A 112 -22.06 -11.36 17.99
N PRO A 113 -20.72 -11.35 17.83
CA PRO A 113 -19.96 -12.55 17.46
C PRO A 113 -20.05 -13.67 18.51
N GLU A 114 -20.14 -13.35 19.79
CA GLU A 114 -20.27 -14.36 20.87
C GLU A 114 -21.59 -15.16 20.73
N LYS A 115 -22.69 -14.48 20.39
CA LYS A 115 -23.97 -15.14 20.14
C LYS A 115 -23.94 -15.93 18.83
N ALA A 116 -23.29 -15.42 17.81
CA ALA A 116 -23.10 -16.15 16.56
C ALA A 116 -22.34 -17.46 16.80
N LEU A 117 -21.21 -17.39 17.53
CA LEU A 117 -20.44 -18.58 17.93
C LEU A 117 -21.27 -19.57 18.72
N ALA A 118 -22.09 -19.09 19.66
CA ALA A 118 -22.98 -19.95 20.48
C ALA A 118 -24.02 -20.67 19.60
N ALA A 119 -24.68 -19.95 18.68
CA ALA A 119 -25.64 -20.51 17.74
C ALA A 119 -25.03 -21.58 16.84
N TYR A 120 -23.88 -21.31 16.22
CA TYR A 120 -23.18 -22.28 15.37
C TYR A 120 -22.72 -23.51 16.17
N LYS A 121 -22.15 -23.34 17.38
CA LYS A 121 -21.75 -24.44 18.24
C LYS A 121 -22.95 -25.33 18.63
N GLN A 122 -24.13 -24.72 18.86
CA GLN A 122 -25.35 -25.45 19.16
C GLN A 122 -25.77 -26.33 17.94
N VAL A 123 -25.71 -25.82 16.73
CA VAL A 123 -26.00 -26.62 15.51
C VAL A 123 -25.05 -27.80 15.41
N ILE A 124 -23.73 -27.55 15.58
CA ILE A 124 -22.70 -28.61 15.47
C ILE A 124 -22.90 -29.69 16.52
N SER A 125 -23.21 -29.32 17.77
CA SER A 125 -23.40 -30.27 18.89
C SER A 125 -24.71 -31.04 18.82
N ASN A 126 -25.82 -30.39 18.42
CA ASN A 126 -27.13 -31.01 18.40
C ASN A 126 -27.35 -31.88 17.15
N TYR A 127 -26.65 -31.58 16.04
CA TYR A 127 -26.87 -32.26 14.76
C TYR A 127 -25.54 -32.73 14.12
N PRO A 128 -24.74 -33.55 14.85
CA PRO A 128 -23.44 -33.96 14.39
C PRO A 128 -23.51 -34.72 13.06
N GLY A 129 -22.60 -34.40 12.13
CA GLY A 129 -22.53 -35.05 10.83
C GLY A 129 -23.53 -34.56 9.77
N SER A 130 -24.48 -33.69 10.12
CA SER A 130 -25.38 -33.07 9.15
C SER A 130 -24.69 -32.08 8.24
N GLU A 131 -25.27 -31.77 7.08
CA GLU A 131 -24.74 -30.72 6.19
C GLU A 131 -24.80 -29.35 6.89
N GLU A 132 -25.83 -29.10 7.68
CA GLU A 132 -25.95 -27.89 8.45
C GLU A 132 -24.85 -27.75 9.50
N ALA A 133 -24.42 -28.85 10.15
CA ALA A 133 -23.26 -28.83 11.05
C ALA A 133 -21.95 -28.49 10.34
N LYS A 134 -21.76 -28.97 9.11
CA LYS A 134 -20.60 -28.62 8.28
C LYS A 134 -20.60 -27.13 7.92
N ILE A 135 -21.75 -26.60 7.50
CA ILE A 135 -21.91 -25.18 7.20
C ILE A 135 -21.65 -24.35 8.46
N ALA A 136 -22.24 -24.72 9.60
CA ALA A 136 -22.04 -24.04 10.87
C ALA A 136 -20.56 -24.03 11.30
N LEU A 137 -19.80 -25.12 11.04
CA LEU A 137 -18.37 -25.16 11.34
C LEU A 137 -17.56 -24.22 10.44
N GLN A 138 -17.94 -24.10 9.17
CA GLN A 138 -17.30 -23.18 8.25
C GLN A 138 -17.59 -21.70 8.62
N ASP A 139 -18.83 -21.38 8.96
CA ASP A 139 -19.23 -20.04 9.38
C ASP A 139 -18.56 -19.67 10.71
N LEU A 140 -18.53 -20.60 11.67
CA LEU A 140 -17.84 -20.46 12.94
C LEU A 140 -16.34 -20.18 12.75
N LYS A 141 -15.68 -20.86 11.80
CA LYS A 141 -14.28 -20.56 11.40
C LYS A 141 -14.14 -19.11 10.97
N SER A 142 -15.06 -18.62 10.14
CA SER A 142 -15.04 -17.22 9.65
C SER A 142 -15.17 -16.22 10.78
N VAL A 143 -16.05 -16.48 11.77
CA VAL A 143 -16.18 -15.62 12.95
C VAL A 143 -14.87 -15.58 13.76
N TYR A 144 -14.24 -16.73 13.98
CA TYR A 144 -12.96 -16.77 14.71
C TYR A 144 -11.80 -16.07 13.98
N ILE A 145 -11.79 -16.14 12.64
CA ILE A 145 -10.83 -15.35 11.83
C ILE A 145 -11.06 -13.84 12.06
N ASP A 146 -12.32 -13.40 12.07
CA ASP A 146 -12.67 -11.99 12.29
C ASP A 146 -12.35 -11.49 13.70
N LEU A 147 -12.48 -12.37 14.68
CA LEU A 147 -12.06 -12.11 16.07
C LEU A 147 -10.53 -12.23 16.28
N ASN A 148 -9.82 -12.71 15.26
CA ASN A 148 -8.38 -13.01 15.35
C ASN A 148 -8.05 -13.97 16.53
N ASP A 149 -8.91 -14.95 16.76
CA ASP A 149 -8.78 -15.96 17.84
C ASP A 149 -8.75 -17.39 17.28
N ILE A 150 -7.70 -17.68 16.50
CA ILE A 150 -7.52 -19.00 15.88
C ILE A 150 -7.20 -20.08 16.92
N ASN A 151 -6.60 -19.70 18.04
CA ASN A 151 -6.33 -20.66 19.13
C ASN A 151 -7.62 -21.20 19.76
N ALA A 152 -8.63 -20.34 19.98
CA ALA A 152 -9.94 -20.78 20.46
C ALA A 152 -10.65 -21.64 19.40
N TYR A 153 -10.51 -21.32 18.11
CA TYR A 153 -11.03 -22.17 17.03
C TYR A 153 -10.39 -23.54 17.05
N ALA A 154 -9.05 -23.62 17.10
CA ALA A 154 -8.29 -24.88 17.16
C ALA A 154 -8.70 -25.71 18.37
N SER A 155 -8.81 -25.09 19.53
CA SER A 155 -9.25 -25.74 20.78
C SER A 155 -10.66 -26.32 20.63
N TYR A 156 -11.58 -25.55 20.04
CA TYR A 156 -12.95 -26.00 19.80
C TYR A 156 -13.02 -27.19 18.82
N VAL A 157 -12.33 -27.08 17.67
CA VAL A 157 -12.28 -28.16 16.67
C VAL A 157 -11.74 -29.45 17.27
N ASN A 158 -10.66 -29.37 18.05
CA ASN A 158 -10.08 -30.53 18.73
C ASN A 158 -11.02 -31.11 19.81
N SER A 159 -11.94 -30.32 20.37
CA SER A 159 -12.90 -30.76 21.39
C SER A 159 -14.13 -31.48 20.81
N ILE A 160 -14.45 -31.26 19.52
CA ILE A 160 -15.59 -31.92 18.85
C ILE A 160 -15.39 -33.44 18.77
N GLY A 161 -14.13 -33.88 18.66
CA GLY A 161 -13.78 -35.29 18.53
C GLY A 161 -13.99 -35.85 17.12
N GLY A 162 -13.85 -37.16 16.97
CA GLY A 162 -13.93 -37.82 15.66
C GLY A 162 -12.68 -37.58 14.80
N ASN A 163 -12.88 -37.54 13.50
CA ASN A 163 -11.78 -37.33 12.51
C ASN A 163 -11.57 -35.84 12.20
N ILE A 164 -12.20 -34.92 12.92
CA ILE A 164 -12.08 -33.49 12.69
C ILE A 164 -10.93 -32.98 13.57
N ARG A 165 -9.81 -32.63 12.93
CA ARG A 165 -8.65 -32.02 13.58
C ARG A 165 -8.14 -30.88 12.71
N LEU A 166 -7.66 -29.84 13.36
CA LEU A 166 -7.00 -28.75 12.65
C LEU A 166 -5.54 -29.15 12.41
N GLU A 167 -5.18 -29.33 11.13
CA GLU A 167 -3.81 -29.60 10.74
C GLU A 167 -2.92 -28.38 11.00
N VAL A 168 -1.63 -28.60 11.31
CA VAL A 168 -0.68 -27.50 11.59
C VAL A 168 -0.60 -26.51 10.44
N GLY A 169 -0.60 -26.98 9.19
CA GLY A 169 -0.58 -26.12 8.01
C GLY A 169 -1.87 -25.31 7.82
N GLU A 170 -3.03 -25.83 8.24
CA GLU A 170 -4.27 -25.07 8.26
C GLU A 170 -4.23 -24.02 9.36
N GLN A 171 -3.72 -24.34 10.55
CA GLN A 171 -3.58 -23.38 11.63
C GLN A 171 -2.62 -22.25 11.27
N ASP A 172 -1.48 -22.56 10.64
CA ASP A 172 -0.53 -21.59 10.06
C ASP A 172 -1.28 -20.61 9.14
N SER A 173 -1.98 -21.14 8.14
CA SER A 173 -2.72 -20.32 7.17
C SER A 173 -3.79 -19.46 7.83
N LEU A 174 -4.59 -19.99 8.73
CA LEU A 174 -5.66 -19.26 9.39
C LEU A 174 -5.13 -18.15 10.30
N THR A 175 -4.03 -18.41 11.02
CA THR A 175 -3.40 -17.42 11.89
C THR A 175 -2.87 -16.25 11.09
N TYR A 176 -2.23 -16.53 9.95
CA TYR A 176 -1.79 -15.48 9.03
C TYR A 176 -2.96 -14.69 8.43
N ILE A 177 -4.00 -15.39 7.91
CA ILE A 177 -5.18 -14.74 7.30
C ILE A 177 -5.87 -13.79 8.29
N ALA A 178 -6.02 -14.20 9.55
CA ALA A 178 -6.62 -13.37 10.58
C ALA A 178 -5.79 -12.08 10.83
N ALA A 179 -4.47 -12.20 10.87
CA ALA A 179 -3.57 -11.06 11.02
C ALA A 179 -3.57 -10.13 9.78
N GLU A 180 -3.53 -10.71 8.57
CA GLU A 180 -3.63 -9.98 7.30
C GLU A 180 -4.93 -9.20 7.19
N LYS A 181 -6.05 -9.77 7.64
CA LYS A 181 -7.36 -9.12 7.62
C LYS A 181 -7.41 -7.86 8.48
N LEU A 182 -6.72 -7.84 9.62
CA LEU A 182 -6.54 -6.63 10.44
C LEU A 182 -5.78 -5.54 9.67
N PHE A 183 -4.70 -5.91 8.99
CA PHE A 183 -3.95 -4.99 8.15
C PHE A 183 -4.80 -4.39 7.03
N MET A 184 -5.55 -5.24 6.31
CA MET A 184 -6.43 -4.81 5.22
C MET A 184 -7.58 -3.89 5.67
N ARG A 185 -8.01 -4.00 6.94
CA ARG A 185 -9.00 -3.10 7.55
C ARG A 185 -8.39 -1.80 8.08
N GLY A 186 -7.06 -1.65 8.03
CA GLY A 186 -6.34 -0.47 8.53
C GLY A 186 -6.06 -0.51 10.04
N ASP A 187 -6.36 -1.60 10.74
CA ASP A 187 -5.94 -1.80 12.14
C ASP A 187 -4.47 -2.21 12.19
N ASN A 188 -3.58 -1.24 11.95
CA ASN A 188 -2.15 -1.48 11.89
C ASN A 188 -1.57 -1.94 13.24
N ASP A 189 -2.12 -1.49 14.37
CA ASP A 189 -1.62 -1.90 15.68
C ASP A 189 -2.06 -3.32 16.04
N GLY A 190 -3.29 -3.69 15.73
CA GLY A 190 -3.78 -5.06 15.83
C GLY A 190 -3.02 -6.00 14.91
N ALA A 191 -2.85 -5.61 13.64
CA ALA A 191 -2.11 -6.38 12.64
C ALA A 191 -0.65 -6.61 13.09
N ARG A 192 0.03 -5.56 13.58
CA ARG A 192 1.42 -5.69 14.08
C ARG A 192 1.54 -6.73 15.19
N ARG A 193 0.67 -6.67 16.20
CA ARG A 193 0.67 -7.66 17.29
C ARG A 193 0.44 -9.07 16.78
N SER A 194 -0.54 -9.24 15.90
CA SER A 194 -0.93 -10.56 15.36
C SER A 194 0.13 -11.14 14.42
N LEU A 195 0.75 -10.32 13.56
CA LEU A 195 1.83 -10.76 12.68
C LEU A 195 3.10 -11.13 13.46
N ILE A 196 3.42 -10.41 14.54
CA ILE A 196 4.52 -10.79 15.44
C ILE A 196 4.22 -12.14 16.11
N ASN A 197 3.00 -12.32 16.65
CA ASN A 197 2.58 -13.58 17.23
C ASN A 197 2.62 -14.73 16.20
N TYR A 198 2.21 -14.46 14.98
CA TYR A 198 2.31 -15.42 13.88
C TYR A 198 3.74 -15.89 13.67
N LEU A 199 4.70 -14.95 13.52
CA LEU A 199 6.12 -15.30 13.33
C LEU A 199 6.75 -16.01 14.53
N GLN A 200 6.26 -15.76 15.76
CA GLN A 200 6.69 -16.48 16.94
C GLN A 200 6.16 -17.93 16.98
N THR A 201 4.93 -18.11 16.52
CA THR A 201 4.27 -19.44 16.52
C THR A 201 4.73 -20.29 15.34
N PHE A 202 4.92 -19.67 14.18
CA PHE A 202 5.29 -20.31 12.91
C PHE A 202 6.51 -19.62 12.28
N PRO A 203 7.72 -19.74 12.86
CA PRO A 203 8.91 -19.03 12.35
C PRO A 203 9.26 -19.44 10.92
N GLU A 204 9.01 -20.71 10.56
CA GLU A 204 9.18 -21.27 9.21
C GLU A 204 7.83 -21.47 8.50
N GLY A 205 6.82 -20.74 8.91
CA GLY A 205 5.47 -20.83 8.34
C GLY A 205 5.42 -20.37 6.88
N ALA A 206 4.44 -20.88 6.15
CA ALA A 206 4.28 -20.61 4.72
C ALA A 206 4.14 -19.13 4.38
N PHE A 207 3.73 -18.30 5.33
CA PHE A 207 3.49 -16.88 5.17
C PHE A 207 4.48 -15.99 5.92
N SER A 208 5.62 -16.53 6.36
CA SER A 208 6.63 -15.76 7.11
C SER A 208 7.16 -14.55 6.33
N SER A 209 7.37 -14.69 5.01
CA SER A 209 7.73 -13.59 4.12
C SER A 209 6.63 -12.52 4.06
N ASN A 210 5.38 -12.93 3.91
CA ASN A 210 4.24 -12.03 3.85
C ASN A 210 4.11 -11.24 5.17
N ALA A 211 4.23 -11.93 6.31
CA ALA A 211 4.16 -11.31 7.63
C ALA A 211 5.28 -10.28 7.83
N ASN A 212 6.50 -10.59 7.44
CA ASN A 212 7.61 -9.64 7.49
C ASN A 212 7.39 -8.45 6.56
N PHE A 213 6.83 -8.66 5.35
CA PHE A 213 6.50 -7.55 4.45
C PHE A 213 5.49 -6.58 5.05
N TYR A 214 4.40 -7.08 5.63
CA TYR A 214 3.39 -6.21 6.26
C TYR A 214 3.92 -5.53 7.52
N LEU A 215 4.73 -6.21 8.34
CA LEU A 215 5.42 -5.58 9.48
C LEU A 215 6.37 -4.47 9.02
N GLY A 216 7.15 -4.72 7.97
CA GLY A 216 8.01 -3.71 7.35
C GLY A 216 7.21 -2.51 6.84
N SER A 217 6.07 -2.75 6.20
CA SER A 217 5.19 -1.70 5.69
C SER A 217 4.58 -0.85 6.83
N ILE A 218 4.16 -1.48 7.93
CA ILE A 218 3.66 -0.78 9.12
C ILE A 218 4.77 0.08 9.74
N ALA A 219 5.96 -0.48 9.91
CA ALA A 219 7.11 0.23 10.47
C ALA A 219 7.54 1.40 9.56
N PHE A 220 7.56 1.20 8.24
CA PHE A 220 7.85 2.25 7.27
C PHE A 220 6.87 3.42 7.37
N ALA A 221 5.56 3.14 7.42
CA ALA A 221 4.53 4.16 7.57
C ALA A 221 4.67 4.97 8.87
N LYS A 222 5.18 4.33 9.94
CA LYS A 222 5.49 4.97 11.23
C LYS A 222 6.87 5.63 11.27
N LYS A 223 7.65 5.55 10.19
CA LYS A 223 9.04 6.02 10.11
C LYS A 223 10.00 5.31 11.08
N GLU A 224 9.67 4.10 11.49
CA GLU A 224 10.50 3.20 12.29
C GLU A 224 11.48 2.47 11.35
N PHE A 225 12.42 3.23 10.76
CA PHE A 225 13.21 2.78 9.61
C PHE A 225 14.11 1.58 9.90
N ASP A 226 14.68 1.49 11.10
CA ASP A 226 15.53 0.36 11.48
C ASP A 226 14.75 -0.96 11.48
N GLU A 227 13.55 -0.96 12.07
CA GLU A 227 12.68 -2.14 12.02
C GLU A 227 12.22 -2.42 10.61
N ALA A 228 11.81 -1.41 9.85
CA ALA A 228 11.36 -1.58 8.48
C ALA A 228 12.43 -2.26 7.60
N ILE A 229 13.69 -1.79 7.67
CA ILE A 229 14.83 -2.41 6.95
C ILE A 229 15.02 -3.86 7.38
N GLN A 230 14.99 -4.14 8.68
CA GLN A 230 15.17 -5.51 9.19
C GLN A 230 14.10 -6.44 8.61
N ARG A 231 12.84 -6.02 8.61
CA ARG A 231 11.72 -6.79 8.08
C ARG A 231 11.81 -7.00 6.57
N PHE A 232 12.08 -5.93 5.81
CA PHE A 232 12.25 -6.05 4.37
C PHE A 232 13.46 -6.90 4.00
N LYS A 233 14.58 -6.81 4.73
CA LYS A 233 15.74 -7.68 4.51
C LYS A 233 15.42 -9.15 4.77
N SER A 234 14.53 -9.48 5.70
CA SER A 234 14.05 -10.84 5.90
C SER A 234 13.26 -11.35 4.68
N VAL A 235 12.40 -10.51 4.08
CA VAL A 235 11.70 -10.83 2.82
C VAL A 235 12.69 -11.03 1.68
N ILE A 236 13.66 -10.13 1.55
CA ILE A 236 14.68 -10.20 0.50
C ILE A 236 15.55 -11.47 0.63
N ALA A 237 15.83 -11.91 1.84
CA ALA A 237 16.62 -13.11 2.12
C ALA A 237 15.86 -14.41 1.84
N SER A 238 14.52 -14.42 1.91
CA SER A 238 13.70 -15.59 1.60
C SER A 238 13.67 -15.96 0.11
N GLY A 239 14.15 -15.07 -0.77
CA GLY A 239 14.28 -15.32 -2.20
C GLY A 239 13.08 -14.84 -3.01
N ASP A 240 12.66 -15.70 -3.98
CA ASP A 240 11.60 -15.34 -4.92
C ASP A 240 10.23 -15.27 -4.25
N THR A 241 9.77 -14.08 -3.98
CA THR A 241 8.43 -13.81 -3.42
C THR A 241 7.75 -12.68 -4.18
N LYS A 242 6.43 -12.65 -4.13
CA LYS A 242 5.62 -11.54 -4.71
C LYS A 242 5.96 -10.15 -4.12
N PHE A 243 6.68 -10.11 -2.99
CA PHE A 243 7.05 -8.86 -2.30
C PHE A 243 8.52 -8.49 -2.46
N LEU A 244 9.30 -9.25 -3.23
CA LEU A 244 10.74 -9.03 -3.38
C LEU A 244 11.04 -7.64 -3.92
N GLU A 245 10.42 -7.27 -5.04
CA GLU A 245 10.65 -5.99 -5.70
C GLU A 245 10.33 -4.81 -4.78
N GLU A 246 9.15 -4.83 -4.14
CA GLU A 246 8.73 -3.74 -3.25
C GLU A 246 9.63 -3.66 -2.01
N SER A 247 10.04 -4.81 -1.44
CA SER A 247 10.94 -4.84 -0.28
C SER A 247 12.32 -4.27 -0.61
N VAL A 248 12.85 -4.56 -1.79
CA VAL A 248 14.12 -3.98 -2.26
C VAL A 248 13.97 -2.48 -2.49
N ALA A 249 12.86 -2.04 -3.11
CA ALA A 249 12.58 -0.63 -3.36
C ALA A 249 12.49 0.17 -2.04
N ARG A 250 11.75 -0.34 -1.05
CA ARG A 250 11.62 0.31 0.26
C ARG A 250 12.94 0.33 1.05
N THR A 251 13.72 -0.74 0.97
CA THR A 251 15.06 -0.77 1.60
C THR A 251 15.94 0.32 1.00
N ALA A 252 16.02 0.41 -0.34
CA ALA A 252 16.81 1.42 -1.02
C ALA A 252 16.35 2.85 -0.69
N GLU A 253 15.04 3.08 -0.63
CA GLU A 253 14.44 4.37 -0.25
C GLU A 253 14.85 4.79 1.17
N ILE A 254 14.72 3.88 2.14
CA ILE A 254 15.08 4.16 3.53
C ILE A 254 16.57 4.48 3.65
N GLU A 255 17.45 3.65 3.06
CA GLU A 255 18.89 3.84 3.09
C GLU A 255 19.28 5.19 2.45
N TYR A 256 18.62 5.58 1.35
CA TYR A 256 18.83 6.89 0.73
C TYR A 256 18.37 8.05 1.64
N LEU A 257 17.18 7.96 2.23
CA LEU A 257 16.66 8.97 3.17
C LEU A 257 17.53 9.12 4.42
N SER A 258 18.13 8.02 4.87
CA SER A 258 19.07 7.99 5.99
C SER A 258 20.47 8.48 5.59
N LYS A 259 20.68 8.86 4.32
CA LYS A 259 21.96 9.29 3.74
C LYS A 259 23.05 8.21 3.77
N ASP A 260 22.67 6.94 3.94
CA ASP A 260 23.60 5.82 3.74
C ASP A 260 23.72 5.52 2.24
N TYR A 261 24.36 6.44 1.52
CA TYR A 261 24.46 6.35 0.05
C TYR A 261 25.22 5.10 -0.44
N PRO A 262 26.23 4.56 0.26
CA PRO A 262 26.85 3.30 -0.12
C PRO A 262 25.87 2.12 -0.07
N ALA A 263 25.10 1.96 1.01
CA ALA A 263 24.09 0.90 1.13
C ALA A 263 22.96 1.10 0.11
N ALA A 264 22.44 2.32 0.00
CA ALA A 264 21.39 2.66 -0.94
C ALA A 264 21.80 2.35 -2.40
N LEU A 265 23.05 2.61 -2.78
CA LEU A 265 23.55 2.30 -4.10
C LEU A 265 23.46 0.80 -4.43
N GLU A 266 23.86 -0.05 -3.50
CA GLU A 266 23.77 -1.50 -3.69
C GLU A 266 22.31 -1.98 -3.74
N SER A 267 21.45 -1.41 -2.90
CA SER A 267 20.01 -1.71 -2.90
C SER A 267 19.33 -1.24 -4.20
N PHE A 268 19.68 -0.05 -4.74
CA PHE A 268 19.15 0.40 -6.02
C PHE A 268 19.69 -0.42 -7.21
N LYS A 269 20.94 -0.89 -7.17
CA LYS A 269 21.48 -1.83 -8.16
C LYS A 269 20.71 -3.15 -8.14
N ARG A 270 20.39 -3.66 -6.94
CA ARG A 270 19.54 -4.84 -6.79
C ARG A 270 18.15 -4.60 -7.33
N LEU A 271 17.55 -3.45 -7.03
CA LEU A 271 16.24 -3.06 -7.56
C LEU A 271 16.24 -3.04 -9.09
N GLN A 272 17.27 -2.52 -9.72
CA GLN A 272 17.39 -2.51 -11.18
C GLN A 272 17.35 -3.91 -11.81
N ILE A 273 17.83 -4.93 -11.06
CA ILE A 273 17.83 -6.33 -11.53
C ILE A 273 16.44 -6.97 -11.36
N VAL A 274 15.75 -6.72 -10.24
CA VAL A 274 14.51 -7.41 -9.90
C VAL A 274 13.25 -6.66 -10.33
N ALA A 275 13.36 -5.39 -10.71
CA ALA A 275 12.21 -4.55 -11.02
C ALA A 275 11.51 -4.98 -12.32
N GLU A 276 10.26 -5.40 -12.19
CA GLU A 276 9.33 -5.62 -13.30
C GLU A 276 8.49 -4.37 -13.58
N ASN A 277 8.21 -3.57 -12.54
CA ASN A 277 7.49 -2.31 -12.65
C ASN A 277 8.38 -1.23 -13.30
N PRO A 278 7.91 -0.55 -14.38
CA PRO A 278 8.64 0.54 -15.02
C PRO A 278 9.01 1.69 -14.07
N GLU A 279 8.13 2.01 -13.12
CA GLU A 279 8.37 3.07 -12.13
C GLU A 279 9.55 2.71 -11.21
N ASN A 280 9.61 1.47 -10.75
CA ASN A 280 10.70 0.98 -9.93
C ASN A 280 12.01 0.89 -10.72
N ARG A 281 11.96 0.57 -12.02
CA ARG A 281 13.16 0.64 -12.90
C ARG A 281 13.69 2.05 -13.03
N GLN A 282 12.81 3.04 -13.21
CA GLN A 282 13.21 4.45 -13.26
C GLN A 282 13.75 4.91 -11.89
N ALA A 283 13.08 4.55 -10.80
CA ALA A 283 13.53 4.85 -9.43
C ALA A 283 14.91 4.24 -9.15
N ALA A 284 15.16 3.00 -9.59
CA ALA A 284 16.46 2.35 -9.46
C ALA A 284 17.56 3.12 -10.18
N ARG A 285 17.36 3.48 -11.46
CA ARG A 285 18.33 4.27 -12.23
C ARG A 285 18.61 5.62 -11.60
N LEU A 286 17.56 6.31 -11.17
CA LEU A 286 17.67 7.60 -10.49
C LEU A 286 18.43 7.48 -9.17
N GLY A 287 18.11 6.47 -8.38
CA GLY A 287 18.80 6.18 -7.11
C GLY A 287 20.28 5.84 -7.32
N ILE A 288 20.59 4.97 -8.31
CA ILE A 288 21.99 4.65 -8.68
C ILE A 288 22.72 5.92 -9.06
N MET A 289 22.15 6.74 -9.96
CA MET A 289 22.78 7.98 -10.42
C MET A 289 23.11 8.91 -9.26
N ARG A 290 22.15 9.15 -8.36
CA ARG A 290 22.32 10.04 -7.20
C ARG A 290 23.32 9.52 -6.19
N CYS A 291 23.20 8.25 -5.81
CA CYS A 291 24.10 7.63 -4.83
C CYS A 291 25.52 7.50 -5.37
N ALA A 292 25.67 7.12 -6.63
CA ALA A 292 26.98 7.01 -7.27
C ALA A 292 27.71 8.37 -7.36
N LEU A 293 26.97 9.46 -7.60
CA LEU A 293 27.54 10.81 -7.56
C LEU A 293 28.04 11.15 -6.15
N GLN A 294 27.26 10.86 -5.10
CA GLN A 294 27.62 11.14 -3.70
C GLN A 294 28.81 10.30 -3.21
N THR A 295 28.91 9.06 -3.71
CA THR A 295 29.99 8.13 -3.32
C THR A 295 31.21 8.20 -4.24
N GLY A 296 31.20 9.10 -5.24
CA GLY A 296 32.32 9.26 -6.19
C GLY A 296 32.46 8.13 -7.21
N GLN A 297 31.45 7.27 -7.37
CA GLN A 297 31.47 6.15 -8.32
C GLN A 297 31.11 6.62 -9.74
N GLN A 298 32.03 7.33 -10.39
CA GLN A 298 31.80 8.04 -11.65
C GLN A 298 31.29 7.16 -12.82
N LYS A 299 31.69 5.87 -12.85
CA LYS A 299 31.21 4.94 -13.89
C LYS A 299 29.70 4.65 -13.73
N ASP A 300 29.28 4.34 -12.52
CA ASP A 300 27.89 4.00 -12.22
C ASP A 300 26.99 5.22 -12.42
N ALA A 301 27.46 6.41 -11.98
CA ALA A 301 26.77 7.68 -12.19
C ALA A 301 26.55 7.96 -13.68
N LEU A 302 27.59 7.78 -14.49
CA LEU A 302 27.53 7.99 -15.95
C LEU A 302 26.56 7.01 -16.62
N LEU A 303 26.67 5.71 -16.32
CA LEU A 303 25.82 4.70 -16.92
C LEU A 303 24.33 4.93 -16.58
N ALA A 304 24.04 5.22 -15.31
CA ALA A 304 22.68 5.47 -14.88
C ALA A 304 22.07 6.75 -15.50
N ALA A 305 22.88 7.82 -15.61
CA ALA A 305 22.47 9.04 -16.30
C ALA A 305 22.21 8.81 -17.79
N ASP A 306 23.07 8.04 -18.47
CA ASP A 306 22.86 7.69 -19.89
C ASP A 306 21.60 6.86 -20.12
N GLU A 307 21.26 5.92 -19.20
CA GLU A 307 20.05 5.13 -19.29
C GLU A 307 18.78 5.98 -19.04
N LEU A 308 18.81 6.90 -18.07
CA LEU A 308 17.73 7.84 -17.84
C LEU A 308 17.47 8.73 -19.05
N LEU A 309 18.52 9.28 -19.66
CA LEU A 309 18.40 10.18 -20.82
C LEU A 309 17.90 9.49 -22.11
N LYS A 310 17.82 8.16 -22.13
CA LYS A 310 17.18 7.39 -23.21
C LYS A 310 15.68 7.23 -23.02
N GLU A 311 15.15 7.54 -21.86
CA GLU A 311 13.72 7.38 -21.58
C GLU A 311 12.89 8.41 -22.34
N PRO A 312 11.82 7.99 -23.06
CA PRO A 312 11.10 8.86 -23.98
C PRO A 312 10.23 9.93 -23.30
N LYS A 313 10.01 9.82 -21.98
CA LYS A 313 9.12 10.70 -21.20
C LYS A 313 9.77 11.14 -19.89
N LEU A 314 11.05 11.48 -19.92
CA LEU A 314 11.72 12.02 -18.75
C LEU A 314 11.22 13.46 -18.49
N SER A 315 10.95 13.81 -17.23
CA SER A 315 10.59 15.20 -16.91
C SER A 315 11.76 16.14 -17.16
N PRO A 316 11.52 17.42 -17.50
CA PRO A 316 12.59 18.40 -17.72
C PRO A 316 13.56 18.51 -16.54
N GLU A 317 13.07 18.37 -15.32
CA GLU A 317 13.87 18.43 -14.10
C GLU A 317 14.81 17.23 -13.98
N LEU A 318 14.30 16.03 -14.24
CA LEU A 318 15.11 14.81 -14.23
C LEU A 318 16.09 14.76 -15.41
N GLU A 319 15.68 15.27 -16.58
CA GLU A 319 16.59 15.41 -17.72
C GLU A 319 17.76 16.35 -17.38
N ALA A 320 17.47 17.50 -16.77
CA ALA A 320 18.50 18.44 -16.34
C ALA A 320 19.45 17.82 -15.30
N GLU A 321 18.90 17.10 -14.30
CA GLU A 321 19.68 16.40 -13.28
C GLU A 321 20.59 15.33 -13.92
N ALA A 322 20.05 14.51 -14.80
CA ALA A 322 20.81 13.45 -15.48
C ALA A 322 21.93 14.04 -16.38
N ARG A 323 21.67 15.12 -17.13
CA ARG A 323 22.68 15.84 -17.90
C ARG A 323 23.76 16.42 -16.99
N TYR A 324 23.36 16.99 -15.85
CA TYR A 324 24.32 17.54 -14.88
C TYR A 324 25.24 16.45 -14.32
N VAL A 325 24.70 15.33 -13.87
CA VAL A 325 25.50 14.21 -13.36
C VAL A 325 26.42 13.65 -14.43
N ARG A 326 25.90 13.49 -15.66
CA ARG A 326 26.70 13.01 -16.79
C ARG A 326 27.87 13.95 -17.12
N ALA A 327 27.62 15.25 -17.14
CA ALA A 327 28.68 16.25 -17.38
C ALA A 327 29.74 16.21 -16.26
N LYS A 328 29.35 16.15 -15.01
CA LYS A 328 30.26 16.02 -13.85
C LYS A 328 31.10 14.73 -13.95
N ALA A 329 30.46 13.61 -14.28
CA ALA A 329 31.15 12.33 -14.46
C ALA A 329 32.20 12.37 -15.59
N TYR A 330 31.88 12.99 -16.74
CA TYR A 330 32.84 13.17 -17.82
C TYR A 330 34.02 14.07 -17.44
N ILE A 331 33.78 15.17 -16.72
CA ILE A 331 34.84 16.05 -16.23
C ILE A 331 35.75 15.28 -15.26
N ALA A 332 35.20 14.55 -14.30
CA ALA A 332 35.95 13.77 -13.33
C ALA A 332 36.80 12.66 -13.99
N GLN A 333 36.32 12.10 -15.10
CA GLN A 333 37.05 11.11 -15.91
C GLN A 333 38.07 11.76 -16.91
N LYS A 334 38.28 13.07 -16.84
CA LYS A 334 39.12 13.84 -17.76
C LYS A 334 38.67 13.76 -19.25
N GLN A 335 37.36 13.54 -19.46
CA GLN A 335 36.74 13.49 -20.78
C GLN A 335 35.91 14.75 -21.05
N ALA A 336 36.46 15.89 -20.69
CA ALA A 336 35.77 17.17 -20.62
C ALA A 336 35.05 17.55 -21.94
N ASN A 337 35.61 17.20 -23.10
CA ASN A 337 34.96 17.45 -24.39
C ASN A 337 33.60 16.76 -24.54
N LYS A 338 33.38 15.64 -23.87
CA LYS A 338 32.05 14.96 -23.86
C LYS A 338 31.03 15.68 -23.02
N ALA A 339 31.46 16.46 -22.02
CA ALA A 339 30.57 17.26 -21.17
C ALA A 339 30.00 18.48 -21.90
N LEU A 340 30.62 18.94 -22.99
CA LEU A 340 30.26 20.20 -23.67
C LEU A 340 28.80 20.31 -24.06
N ALA A 341 28.23 19.24 -24.61
CA ALA A 341 26.83 19.26 -25.06
C ALA A 341 25.85 19.46 -23.89
N ASP A 342 26.08 18.73 -22.80
CA ASP A 342 25.24 18.82 -21.60
C ASP A 342 25.42 20.16 -20.90
N LEU A 343 26.64 20.66 -20.75
CA LEU A 343 26.91 21.97 -20.16
C LEU A 343 26.29 23.10 -20.96
N LYS A 344 26.34 23.04 -22.30
CA LYS A 344 25.69 24.05 -23.18
C LYS A 344 24.17 24.04 -22.98
N GLU A 345 23.54 22.86 -22.89
CA GLU A 345 22.11 22.76 -22.70
C GLU A 345 21.69 23.31 -21.33
N LEU A 346 22.33 22.83 -20.27
CA LEU A 346 22.06 23.26 -18.89
C LEU A 346 22.27 24.77 -18.69
N SER A 347 23.32 25.33 -19.29
CA SER A 347 23.71 26.74 -19.16
C SER A 347 22.71 27.73 -19.77
N LYS A 348 21.68 27.26 -20.48
CA LYS A 348 20.61 28.10 -21.01
C LYS A 348 19.70 28.68 -19.93
N ASP A 349 19.55 27.96 -18.81
CA ASP A 349 18.73 28.40 -17.68
C ASP A 349 19.55 28.53 -16.37
N THR A 350 20.18 29.68 -16.21
CA THR A 350 20.99 30.01 -15.03
C THR A 350 20.16 30.34 -13.77
N ARG A 351 18.84 30.30 -13.84
CA ARG A 351 17.95 30.43 -12.66
C ARG A 351 18.00 29.19 -11.78
N THR A 352 18.37 28.03 -12.34
CA THR A 352 18.60 26.81 -11.58
C THR A 352 20.04 26.74 -11.10
N VAL A 353 20.28 26.06 -9.95
CA VAL A 353 21.64 25.87 -9.43
C VAL A 353 22.52 25.09 -10.42
N HIS A 354 21.97 24.04 -11.02
CA HIS A 354 22.69 23.21 -12.01
C HIS A 354 23.03 24.02 -13.27
N GLY A 355 22.13 24.89 -13.72
CA GLY A 355 22.39 25.75 -14.86
C GLY A 355 23.43 26.83 -14.58
N ALA A 356 23.42 27.44 -13.40
CA ALA A 356 24.45 28.41 -13.00
C ALA A 356 25.83 27.75 -12.87
N GLU A 357 25.93 26.60 -12.22
CA GLU A 357 27.15 25.81 -12.14
C GLU A 357 27.62 25.37 -13.53
N ALA A 358 26.70 24.86 -14.36
CA ALA A 358 27.02 24.44 -15.73
C ALA A 358 27.57 25.60 -16.59
N LYS A 359 27.06 26.83 -16.40
CA LYS A 359 27.56 28.03 -17.10
C LYS A 359 29.01 28.32 -16.72
N TYR A 360 29.30 28.26 -15.41
CA TYR A 360 30.68 28.38 -14.92
C TYR A 360 31.58 27.26 -15.46
N LEU A 361 31.16 26.00 -15.34
CA LEU A 361 31.93 24.84 -15.81
C LEU A 361 32.19 24.87 -17.32
N LEU A 362 31.23 25.36 -18.10
CA LEU A 362 31.39 25.55 -19.55
C LEU A 362 32.52 26.54 -19.86
N ALA A 363 32.54 27.68 -19.14
CA ALA A 363 33.59 28.66 -19.29
C ALA A 363 34.94 28.13 -18.81
N GLN A 364 34.96 27.43 -17.67
CA GLN A 364 36.15 26.78 -17.13
C GLN A 364 36.77 25.80 -18.16
N LEU A 365 35.93 25.01 -18.80
CA LEU A 365 36.37 24.04 -19.80
C LEU A 365 36.99 24.71 -21.01
N TYR A 366 36.43 25.81 -21.52
CA TYR A 366 37.04 26.61 -22.56
C TYR A 366 38.39 27.24 -22.12
N TYR A 367 38.45 27.75 -20.87
CA TYR A 367 39.67 28.29 -20.31
C TYR A 367 40.78 27.23 -20.19
N ASP A 368 40.45 26.01 -19.72
CA ASP A 368 41.40 24.91 -19.55
C ASP A 368 41.93 24.38 -20.89
N THR A 369 41.17 24.57 -21.96
CA THR A 369 41.58 24.21 -23.33
C THR A 369 42.22 25.38 -24.12
N ASN A 370 42.56 26.47 -23.43
CA ASN A 370 43.13 27.72 -24.01
C ASN A 370 42.24 28.42 -25.05
N ASP A 371 40.92 28.21 -24.98
CA ASP A 371 39.94 28.91 -25.80
C ASP A 371 39.35 30.10 -25.01
N ASP A 372 40.23 31.07 -24.73
CA ASP A 372 39.90 32.26 -23.94
C ASP A 372 38.77 33.05 -24.53
N LYS A 373 38.67 33.13 -25.85
CA LYS A 373 37.61 33.86 -26.54
C LYS A 373 36.21 33.32 -26.24
N ASN A 374 36.04 32.00 -26.27
CA ASN A 374 34.76 31.39 -25.93
C ASN A 374 34.52 31.41 -24.43
N ALA A 375 35.55 31.23 -23.58
CA ALA A 375 35.44 31.37 -22.13
C ALA A 375 34.94 32.77 -21.74
N GLU A 376 35.59 33.83 -22.23
CA GLU A 376 35.19 35.22 -21.98
C GLU A 376 33.76 35.50 -22.45
N LYS A 377 33.39 35.08 -23.66
CA LYS A 377 32.03 35.24 -24.20
C LYS A 377 30.96 34.60 -23.29
N VAL A 378 31.21 33.39 -22.76
CA VAL A 378 30.28 32.70 -21.86
C VAL A 378 30.15 33.44 -20.55
N LEU A 379 31.28 33.92 -19.98
CA LEU A 379 31.32 34.64 -18.71
C LEU A 379 30.68 36.02 -18.80
N MET A 380 30.94 36.78 -19.86
CA MET A 380 30.29 38.07 -20.07
C MET A 380 28.76 37.92 -20.15
N ASN A 381 28.28 36.94 -20.93
CA ASN A 381 26.86 36.63 -21.01
C ASN A 381 26.28 36.19 -19.62
N PHE A 382 27.06 35.47 -18.81
CA PHE A 382 26.64 35.06 -17.48
C PHE A 382 26.50 36.26 -16.52
N ILE A 383 27.45 37.19 -16.60
CA ILE A 383 27.45 38.41 -15.78
C ILE A 383 26.31 39.36 -16.20
N GLU A 384 26.11 39.55 -17.51
CA GLU A 384 25.04 40.41 -18.04
C GLU A 384 23.63 39.93 -17.66
N ASN A 385 23.38 38.62 -17.79
CA ASN A 385 22.07 38.05 -17.49
C ASN A 385 21.84 37.80 -15.99
N GLY A 386 22.91 37.66 -15.22
CA GLY A 386 22.84 37.39 -13.79
C GLY A 386 22.30 36.02 -13.45
N THR A 387 22.23 35.76 -12.16
CA THR A 387 21.65 34.52 -11.57
C THR A 387 21.35 34.75 -10.09
N PRO A 388 20.34 34.05 -9.50
CA PRO A 388 20.15 34.05 -8.05
C PRO A 388 21.28 33.29 -7.31
N HIS A 389 22.07 32.47 -8.00
CA HIS A 389 23.13 31.64 -7.42
C HIS A 389 24.46 32.41 -7.39
N GLN A 390 24.57 33.34 -6.46
CA GLN A 390 25.67 34.33 -6.35
C GLN A 390 27.06 33.69 -6.28
N TYR A 391 27.20 32.53 -5.65
CA TYR A 391 28.47 31.80 -5.58
C TYR A 391 29.03 31.48 -7.01
N TRP A 392 28.19 30.92 -7.87
CA TRP A 392 28.64 30.57 -9.23
C TRP A 392 28.90 31.80 -10.08
N LEU A 393 28.15 32.88 -9.86
CA LEU A 393 28.44 34.16 -10.53
C LEU A 393 29.78 34.71 -10.07
N ALA A 394 30.08 34.69 -8.77
CA ALA A 394 31.36 35.11 -8.23
C ALA A 394 32.52 34.27 -8.78
N ARG A 395 32.34 32.95 -8.87
CA ARG A 395 33.30 32.06 -9.54
C ARG A 395 33.52 32.46 -11.00
N GLY A 396 32.49 32.90 -11.69
CA GLY A 396 32.56 33.42 -13.05
C GLY A 396 33.38 34.71 -13.17
N PHE A 397 33.17 35.65 -12.25
CA PHE A 397 34.01 36.88 -12.18
C PHE A 397 35.47 36.57 -11.94
N ILE A 398 35.78 35.63 -11.05
CA ILE A 398 37.16 35.21 -10.76
C ILE A 398 37.81 34.59 -11.99
N LEU A 399 37.10 33.71 -12.70
CA LEU A 399 37.61 33.08 -13.89
C LEU A 399 37.82 34.08 -15.03
N LEU A 400 36.97 35.11 -15.14
CA LEU A 400 37.12 36.19 -16.08
C LEU A 400 38.40 37.00 -15.78
N ALA A 401 38.66 37.29 -14.50
CA ALA A 401 39.91 37.89 -14.08
C ALA A 401 41.14 37.03 -14.43
N ASP A 402 41.05 35.70 -14.23
CA ASP A 402 42.11 34.76 -14.62
C ASP A 402 42.42 34.79 -16.13
N ILE A 403 41.39 34.97 -16.97
CA ILE A 403 41.56 35.16 -18.43
C ILE A 403 42.35 36.43 -18.73
N TYR A 404 41.95 37.57 -18.09
CA TYR A 404 42.66 38.83 -18.30
C TYR A 404 44.12 38.79 -17.80
N ILE A 405 44.36 38.13 -16.65
CA ILE A 405 45.75 37.88 -16.16
C ILE A 405 46.57 37.11 -17.20
N ARG A 406 45.99 36.04 -17.79
CA ARG A 406 46.66 35.24 -18.82
C ARG A 406 46.95 36.04 -20.10
N GLN A 407 46.09 37.01 -20.41
CA GLN A 407 46.27 37.92 -21.56
C GLN A 407 47.23 39.08 -21.26
N GLY A 408 47.67 39.26 -20.00
CA GLY A 408 48.56 40.32 -19.55
C GLY A 408 47.85 41.65 -19.28
N ASP A 409 46.52 41.65 -19.19
CA ASP A 409 45.69 42.80 -18.81
C ASP A 409 45.41 42.83 -17.31
N ASP A 410 46.44 43.10 -16.53
CA ASP A 410 46.34 43.19 -15.07
C ASP A 410 45.37 44.27 -14.60
N PHE A 411 45.16 45.30 -15.41
CA PHE A 411 44.24 46.39 -15.10
C PHE A 411 42.79 45.91 -15.11
N GLN A 412 42.34 45.24 -16.15
CA GLN A 412 40.99 44.68 -16.25
C GLN A 412 40.75 43.62 -15.16
N ALA A 413 41.71 42.73 -14.97
CA ALA A 413 41.65 41.71 -13.90
C ALA A 413 41.41 42.32 -12.52
N ARG A 414 42.17 43.40 -12.19
CA ARG A 414 42.01 44.10 -10.92
C ARG A 414 40.62 44.76 -10.78
N GLN A 415 40.11 45.36 -11.84
CA GLN A 415 38.78 45.96 -11.85
C GLN A 415 37.70 44.96 -11.50
N TYR A 416 37.68 43.78 -12.11
CA TYR A 416 36.69 42.71 -11.82
C TYR A 416 36.86 42.17 -10.40
N LEU A 417 38.07 41.89 -9.94
CA LEU A 417 38.30 41.37 -8.60
C LEU A 417 37.95 42.37 -7.51
N THR A 418 38.28 43.67 -7.68
CA THR A 418 37.93 44.71 -6.70
C THR A 418 36.43 44.96 -6.67
N SER A 419 35.77 44.96 -7.82
CA SER A 419 34.29 45.05 -7.88
C SER A 419 33.64 43.89 -7.15
N LEU A 420 34.12 42.68 -7.38
CA LEU A 420 33.60 41.50 -6.71
C LEU A 420 33.83 41.55 -5.18
N GLN A 421 35.02 41.96 -4.74
CA GLN A 421 35.38 42.13 -3.32
C GLN A 421 34.45 43.08 -2.58
N ASN A 422 34.05 44.17 -3.24
CA ASN A 422 33.19 45.19 -2.65
C ASN A 422 31.72 44.76 -2.56
N ASN A 423 31.26 43.92 -3.47
CA ASN A 423 29.84 43.62 -3.64
C ASN A 423 29.41 42.19 -3.17
N TYR A 424 30.36 41.25 -3.12
CA TYR A 424 30.06 39.88 -2.67
C TYR A 424 30.00 39.77 -1.13
N LYS A 425 28.98 39.09 -0.59
CA LYS A 425 28.74 38.97 0.84
C LYS A 425 28.63 37.51 1.33
N GLY A 426 29.08 36.54 0.50
CA GLY A 426 29.07 35.12 0.91
C GLY A 426 30.12 34.83 1.99
N ASP A 427 29.79 33.87 2.85
CA ASP A 427 30.69 33.31 3.85
C ASP A 427 31.24 31.96 3.32
N ASP A 428 32.13 32.05 2.34
CA ASP A 428 32.70 30.92 1.58
C ASP A 428 34.14 31.20 1.14
N ASP A 429 34.67 30.45 0.15
CA ASP A 429 36.06 30.54 -0.33
C ASP A 429 36.34 31.71 -1.27
N ILE A 430 35.31 32.44 -1.70
CA ILE A 430 35.43 33.52 -2.70
C ILE A 430 36.37 34.61 -2.23
N ALA A 431 36.28 35.08 -0.99
CA ALA A 431 37.11 36.15 -0.44
C ALA A 431 38.60 35.75 -0.53
N GLY A 432 38.96 34.56 -0.09
CA GLY A 432 40.33 34.04 -0.19
C GLY A 432 40.83 33.88 -1.64
N MET A 433 39.94 33.48 -2.55
CA MET A 433 40.26 33.40 -3.97
C MET A 433 40.60 34.74 -4.60
N ILE A 434 39.86 35.80 -4.21
CA ILE A 434 40.08 37.19 -4.64
C ILE A 434 41.44 37.71 -4.13
N GLU A 435 41.67 37.60 -2.81
CA GLU A 435 42.92 38.07 -2.18
C GLU A 435 44.16 37.43 -2.80
N ASN A 436 44.13 36.12 -3.05
CA ASN A 436 45.24 35.41 -3.66
C ASN A 436 45.60 35.98 -5.06
N ARG A 437 44.60 36.39 -5.82
CA ARG A 437 44.83 36.94 -7.18
C ARG A 437 45.27 38.39 -7.13
N LEU A 438 44.60 39.22 -6.30
CA LEU A 438 45.00 40.63 -6.14
C LEU A 438 46.44 40.77 -5.64
N GLY A 439 46.86 39.88 -4.73
CA GLY A 439 48.25 39.86 -4.20
C GLY A 439 49.33 39.50 -5.25
N LYS A 440 48.93 38.87 -6.36
CA LYS A 440 49.85 38.51 -7.46
C LYS A 440 49.94 39.54 -8.58
N LEU A 441 48.94 40.43 -8.68
CA LEU A 441 48.94 41.47 -9.72
C LEU A 441 49.96 42.55 -9.40
N LYS A 442 50.77 42.89 -10.38
CA LYS A 442 51.75 44.01 -10.28
C LYS A 442 50.98 45.33 -10.15
N ASN A 443 51.51 46.25 -9.32
CA ASN A 443 50.99 47.60 -9.15
C ASN A 443 51.16 48.40 -10.42
#